data_092b5ace53b5167d0a4997eb97332522
#
_entry.id   092b5ace53b5167d0a4997eb97332522
#
_cell.length_a   1.000
_cell.length_b   1.000
_cell.length_c   1.000
_cell.angle_alpha   90.00
_cell.angle_beta   90.00
_cell.angle_gamma   90.00
#
_symmetry.space_group_name_H-M   'P 1'
#
loop_
_entity.id
_entity.type
_entity.pdbx_description
1 polymer ?
#
loop_
_entity_poly.entity_id
_entity_poly.type
_entity_poly.pdbx_seq_one_letter_code
_entity_poly.pdbx_strand_id
1 'polypeptide(L)'
;MSTINKTFLRVLLAIACCIALAFSLLPQAEAAMRADIVIGKVTLNGQVIDNKNAKHPLLTYSNITYFPMTYQLSRFMGVETDWNNAAKSLNITAGGAQSAYVAETGKAQRGSVSVTPASYKISVNGAQINNKEEKYPIFNYNGITYFPLT
;
A
#
# COMPACT_ATOMS: atom_id res chain seq x y z
N MET A 1 28.76 29.89 46.60
CA MET A 1 27.69 29.88 45.58
C MET A 1 28.30 30.36 44.27
N SER A 2 28.46 29.44 43.32
CA SER A 2 29.05 29.74 42.01
C SER A 2 28.00 30.47 41.14
N THR A 3 28.25 31.72 40.81
CA THR A 3 27.43 32.50 39.88
C THR A 3 27.62 31.95 38.46
N ILE A 4 26.65 31.18 37.98
CA ILE A 4 26.65 30.72 36.60
C ILE A 4 26.65 31.94 35.65
N ASN A 5 27.69 32.05 34.84
CA ASN A 5 27.86 33.15 33.93
C ASN A 5 26.66 33.19 32.93
N LYS A 6 25.95 34.34 32.87
CA LYS A 6 24.77 34.54 32.02
C LYS A 6 25.05 34.21 30.55
N THR A 7 26.28 34.40 30.10
CA THR A 7 26.70 34.02 28.73
C THR A 7 26.74 32.52 28.53
N PHE A 8 27.23 31.76 29.52
CA PHE A 8 27.27 30.30 29.51
C PHE A 8 25.86 29.70 29.45
N LEU A 9 24.94 30.25 30.27
CA LEU A 9 23.54 29.82 30.25
C LEU A 9 22.83 30.07 28.91
N ARG A 10 23.13 31.21 28.28
CA ARG A 10 22.56 31.52 26.92
C ARG A 10 23.07 30.58 25.83
N VAL A 11 24.36 30.22 25.87
CA VAL A 11 24.96 29.26 24.92
C VAL A 11 24.37 27.86 25.15
N LEU A 12 24.19 27.43 26.36
CA LEU A 12 23.58 26.13 26.71
C LEU A 12 22.10 26.06 26.19
N LEU A 13 21.36 27.15 26.38
CA LEU A 13 19.97 27.25 25.89
C LEU A 13 19.89 27.22 24.38
N ALA A 14 20.80 27.88 23.65
CA ALA A 14 20.88 27.88 22.20
C ALA A 14 21.21 26.48 21.64
N ILE A 15 22.14 25.76 22.27
CA ILE A 15 22.51 24.39 21.88
C ILE A 15 21.33 23.44 22.09
N ALA A 16 20.63 23.54 23.25
CA ALA A 16 19.45 22.73 23.53
C ALA A 16 18.33 22.99 22.51
N CYS A 17 18.12 24.23 22.10
CA CYS A 17 17.12 24.60 21.09
C CYS A 17 17.47 24.04 19.70
N CYS A 18 18.74 24.06 19.30
CA CYS A 18 19.21 23.49 18.03
C CYS A 18 19.06 21.97 18.00
N ILE A 19 19.31 21.29 19.12
CA ILE A 19 19.12 19.83 19.23
C ILE A 19 17.63 19.47 19.12
N ALA A 20 16.74 20.22 19.78
CA ALA A 20 15.30 20.01 19.70
C ALA A 20 14.74 20.20 18.27
N LEU A 21 15.24 21.19 17.55
CA LEU A 21 14.87 21.44 16.14
C LEU A 21 15.39 20.35 15.19
N ALA A 22 16.57 19.79 15.45
CA ALA A 22 17.12 18.69 14.62
C ALA A 22 16.31 17.40 14.78
N PHE A 23 15.74 17.12 15.95
CA PHE A 23 14.88 15.94 16.17
C PHE A 23 13.52 16.05 15.45
N SER A 24 12.99 17.26 15.21
CA SER A 24 11.72 17.45 14.51
C SER A 24 11.83 17.31 12.97
N LEU A 25 13.04 17.24 12.45
CA LEU A 25 13.32 17.07 10.99
C LEU A 25 13.61 15.62 10.61
N LEU A 26 13.61 14.67 11.55
CA LEU A 26 13.72 13.27 11.22
C LEU A 26 12.44 12.84 10.48
N PRO A 27 12.56 12.28 9.25
CA PRO A 27 11.39 11.73 8.57
C PRO A 27 10.81 10.66 9.50
N GLN A 28 9.56 10.84 9.93
CA GLN A 28 8.83 9.77 10.58
C GLN A 28 8.78 8.60 9.62
N ALA A 29 9.49 7.52 9.95
CA ALA A 29 9.33 6.26 9.23
C ALA A 29 7.85 5.88 9.35
N GLU A 30 7.10 5.97 8.26
CA GLU A 30 5.74 5.42 8.23
C GLU A 30 5.82 3.98 8.71
N ALA A 31 5.05 3.66 9.74
CA ALA A 31 5.02 2.31 10.28
C ALA A 31 4.67 1.35 9.14
N ALA A 32 5.57 0.43 8.84
CA ALA A 32 5.38 -0.52 7.76
C ALA A 32 4.08 -1.29 8.01
N MET A 33 3.08 -1.11 7.15
CA MET A 33 1.83 -1.85 7.21
C MET A 33 2.13 -3.33 6.97
N ARG A 34 1.43 -4.21 7.69
CA ARG A 34 1.54 -5.65 7.52
C ARG A 34 0.20 -6.23 7.10
N ALA A 35 0.21 -7.00 6.02
CA ALA A 35 -0.94 -7.73 5.52
C ALA A 35 -0.66 -9.24 5.59
N ASP A 36 -1.68 -10.04 5.81
CA ASP A 36 -1.55 -11.49 5.88
C ASP A 36 -1.94 -12.13 4.54
N ILE A 37 -1.22 -13.17 4.14
CA ILE A 37 -1.57 -13.94 2.96
C ILE A 37 -2.81 -14.77 3.26
N VAL A 38 -3.84 -14.65 2.41
CA VAL A 38 -5.09 -15.41 2.58
C VAL A 38 -4.80 -16.91 2.42
N ILE A 39 -5.11 -17.68 3.48
CA ILE A 39 -4.91 -19.14 3.52
C ILE A 39 -6.15 -19.90 3.07
N GLY A 40 -7.33 -19.30 3.19
CA GLY A 40 -8.61 -19.94 2.88
C GLY A 40 -8.87 -20.10 1.37
N LYS A 41 -9.90 -20.88 1.05
CA LYS A 41 -10.44 -20.97 -0.31
C LYS A 41 -11.14 -19.66 -0.66
N VAL A 42 -10.70 -19.01 -1.72
CA VAL A 42 -11.38 -17.85 -2.29
C VAL A 42 -11.97 -18.22 -3.63
N THR A 43 -13.23 -17.84 -3.84
CA THR A 43 -13.92 -18.00 -5.13
C THR A 43 -14.28 -16.62 -5.66
N LEU A 44 -13.92 -16.34 -6.89
CA LEU A 44 -14.21 -15.11 -7.59
C LEU A 44 -14.89 -15.43 -8.93
N ASN A 45 -16.04 -14.86 -9.21
CA ASN A 45 -16.83 -15.15 -10.42
C ASN A 45 -17.02 -16.67 -10.66
N GLY A 46 -17.26 -17.45 -9.58
CA GLY A 46 -17.41 -18.90 -9.63
C GLY A 46 -16.11 -19.69 -9.77
N GLN A 47 -14.99 -19.05 -10.04
CA GLN A 47 -13.68 -19.68 -10.19
C GLN A 47 -12.92 -19.69 -8.86
N VAL A 48 -12.33 -20.83 -8.51
CA VAL A 48 -11.44 -20.94 -7.35
C VAL A 48 -10.10 -20.32 -7.69
N ILE A 49 -9.63 -19.39 -6.83
CA ILE A 49 -8.33 -18.74 -6.97
C ILE A 49 -7.29 -19.59 -6.23
N ASP A 50 -6.26 -20.06 -6.93
CA ASP A 50 -5.10 -20.74 -6.31
C ASP A 50 -4.18 -19.72 -5.64
N ASN A 51 -4.56 -19.30 -4.43
CA ASN A 51 -3.78 -18.31 -3.69
C ASN A 51 -2.48 -18.88 -3.10
N LYS A 52 -2.43 -20.20 -2.87
CA LYS A 52 -1.27 -20.85 -2.25
C LYS A 52 -0.02 -20.74 -3.11
N ASN A 53 -0.18 -20.87 -4.44
CA ASN A 53 0.90 -20.84 -5.40
C ASN A 53 0.91 -19.54 -6.23
N ALA A 54 0.13 -18.55 -5.83
CA ALA A 54 0.05 -17.30 -6.58
C ALA A 54 1.37 -16.50 -6.48
N LYS A 55 1.82 -15.98 -7.60
CA LYS A 55 2.95 -15.04 -7.67
C LYS A 55 2.63 -13.73 -6.92
N HIS A 56 1.39 -13.29 -7.03
CA HIS A 56 0.82 -12.13 -6.36
C HIS A 56 -0.41 -12.59 -5.57
N PRO A 57 -0.23 -13.10 -4.34
CA PRO A 57 -1.33 -13.68 -3.57
C PRO A 57 -2.34 -12.63 -3.12
N LEU A 58 -3.59 -13.04 -2.93
CA LEU A 58 -4.58 -12.26 -2.20
C LEU A 58 -4.08 -12.02 -0.78
N LEU A 59 -4.27 -10.80 -0.28
CA LEU A 59 -3.85 -10.39 1.05
C LEU A 59 -5.06 -10.01 1.90
N THR A 60 -4.92 -10.10 3.21
CA THR A 60 -5.90 -9.57 4.17
C THR A 60 -5.24 -8.50 5.00
N TYR A 61 -5.88 -7.34 5.10
CA TYR A 61 -5.51 -6.26 5.98
C TYR A 61 -6.76 -5.70 6.68
N SER A 62 -6.72 -5.54 7.99
CA SER A 62 -7.86 -5.09 8.80
C SER A 62 -9.16 -5.87 8.50
N ASN A 63 -9.06 -7.20 8.36
CA ASN A 63 -10.15 -8.13 8.02
C ASN A 63 -10.79 -7.91 6.64
N ILE A 64 -10.17 -7.14 5.77
CA ILE A 64 -10.60 -6.95 4.38
C ILE A 64 -9.67 -7.69 3.45
N THR A 65 -10.22 -8.37 2.46
CA THR A 65 -9.44 -9.03 1.40
C THR A 65 -9.03 -8.00 0.34
N TYR A 66 -7.77 -8.06 -0.03
CA TYR A 66 -7.16 -7.22 -1.05
C TYR A 66 -6.77 -8.04 -2.26
N PHE A 67 -7.12 -7.53 -3.43
CA PHE A 67 -6.85 -8.14 -4.72
C PHE A 67 -5.69 -7.44 -5.43
N PRO A 68 -4.70 -8.22 -5.96
CA PRO A 68 -3.65 -7.65 -6.79
C PRO A 68 -4.21 -7.21 -8.14
N MET A 69 -3.97 -5.98 -8.54
CA MET A 69 -4.35 -5.45 -9.86
C MET A 69 -3.32 -5.86 -10.91
N THR A 70 -3.10 -7.18 -11.04
CA THR A 70 -2.34 -7.71 -12.16
C THR A 70 -3.19 -7.67 -13.42
N TYR A 71 -2.54 -7.68 -14.60
CA TYR A 71 -3.26 -7.69 -15.86
C TYR A 71 -4.26 -8.86 -15.95
N GLN A 72 -3.84 -10.07 -15.58
CA GLN A 72 -4.68 -11.26 -15.68
C GLN A 72 -5.88 -11.21 -14.73
N LEU A 73 -5.63 -10.88 -13.45
CA LEU A 73 -6.70 -10.89 -12.46
C LEU A 73 -7.68 -9.72 -12.68
N SER A 74 -7.19 -8.52 -13.01
CA SER A 74 -8.06 -7.38 -13.31
C SER A 74 -8.96 -7.67 -14.51
N ARG A 75 -8.44 -8.25 -15.59
CA ARG A 75 -9.26 -8.64 -16.76
C ARG A 75 -10.27 -9.74 -16.42
N PHE A 76 -9.91 -10.70 -15.60
CA PHE A 76 -10.87 -11.70 -15.11
C PHE A 76 -12.00 -11.07 -14.27
N MET A 77 -11.73 -10.01 -13.53
CA MET A 77 -12.73 -9.24 -12.79
C MET A 77 -13.57 -8.30 -13.68
N GLY A 78 -13.24 -8.13 -14.95
CA GLY A 78 -13.88 -7.16 -15.82
C GLY A 78 -13.44 -5.71 -15.54
N VAL A 79 -12.22 -5.55 -15.06
CA VAL A 79 -11.63 -4.26 -14.70
C VAL A 79 -10.45 -3.96 -15.64
N GLU A 80 -10.40 -2.75 -16.14
CA GLU A 80 -9.27 -2.24 -16.90
C GLU A 80 -8.34 -1.42 -16.03
N THR A 81 -7.04 -1.61 -16.18
CA THR A 81 -6.00 -0.87 -15.49
C THR A 81 -5.11 -0.16 -16.47
N ASP A 82 -4.89 1.14 -16.30
CA ASP A 82 -4.02 1.96 -17.13
C ASP A 82 -3.03 2.73 -16.24
N TRP A 83 -1.74 2.50 -16.46
CA TRP A 83 -0.67 3.20 -15.76
C TRP A 83 -0.07 4.29 -16.63
N ASN A 84 -0.20 5.54 -16.21
CA ASN A 84 0.47 6.67 -16.85
C ASN A 84 1.80 6.96 -16.17
N ASN A 85 2.91 6.62 -16.84
CA ASN A 85 4.23 6.79 -16.27
C ASN A 85 4.65 8.27 -16.11
N ALA A 86 4.22 9.15 -17.02
CA ALA A 86 4.54 10.57 -16.95
C ALA A 86 3.82 11.28 -15.80
N ALA A 87 2.53 10.99 -15.63
CA ALA A 87 1.71 11.55 -14.56
C ALA A 87 1.85 10.82 -13.22
N LYS A 88 2.54 9.67 -13.17
CA LYS A 88 2.60 8.77 -12.01
C LYS A 88 1.19 8.52 -11.46
N SER A 89 0.31 8.02 -12.33
CA SER A 89 -1.09 7.78 -11.98
C SER A 89 -1.57 6.43 -12.48
N LEU A 90 -2.45 5.80 -11.69
CA LEU A 90 -3.15 4.57 -12.01
C LEU A 90 -4.63 4.88 -12.21
N ASN A 91 -5.16 4.55 -13.38
CA ASN A 91 -6.58 4.62 -13.67
C ASN A 91 -7.18 3.22 -13.68
N ILE A 92 -8.29 3.06 -12.98
CA ILE A 92 -9.07 1.82 -12.93
C ILE A 92 -10.44 2.12 -13.53
N THR A 93 -10.88 1.29 -14.46
CA THR A 93 -12.21 1.42 -15.09
C THR A 93 -12.94 0.09 -15.01
N ALA A 94 -14.14 0.10 -14.46
CA ALA A 94 -15.03 -1.05 -14.45
C ALA A 94 -15.74 -1.20 -15.80
N GLY A 95 -16.21 -2.41 -16.12
CA GLY A 95 -16.97 -2.68 -17.36
C GLY A 95 -16.12 -3.09 -18.56
N GLY A 96 -14.86 -3.41 -18.34
CA GLY A 96 -14.03 -4.07 -19.36
C GLY A 96 -14.52 -5.48 -19.68
N ALA A 97 -14.16 -6.00 -20.86
CA ALA A 97 -14.45 -7.37 -21.24
C ALA A 97 -13.78 -8.35 -20.26
N GLN A 98 -14.56 -9.28 -19.69
CA GLN A 98 -14.02 -10.31 -18.84
C GLN A 98 -13.22 -11.33 -19.66
N SER A 99 -12.05 -11.71 -19.16
CA SER A 99 -11.26 -12.82 -19.69
C SER A 99 -11.47 -14.08 -18.85
N ALA A 100 -11.03 -15.22 -19.39
CA ALA A 100 -10.91 -16.43 -18.57
C ALA A 100 -9.89 -16.23 -17.46
N TYR A 101 -10.08 -16.93 -16.33
CA TYR A 101 -9.11 -16.94 -15.25
C TYR A 101 -7.80 -17.62 -15.71
N VAL A 102 -6.69 -16.92 -15.50
CA VAL A 102 -5.33 -17.46 -15.73
C VAL A 102 -4.57 -17.34 -14.41
N ALA A 103 -4.16 -18.49 -13.86
CA ALA A 103 -3.37 -18.52 -12.63
C ALA A 103 -1.94 -17.99 -12.88
N GLU A 104 -1.57 -16.92 -12.20
CA GLU A 104 -0.19 -16.42 -12.19
C GLU A 104 0.58 -17.13 -11.07
N THR A 105 1.26 -18.20 -11.40
CA THR A 105 1.95 -19.04 -10.41
C THR A 105 3.32 -18.50 -10.02
N GLY A 106 3.73 -18.75 -8.77
CA GLY A 106 5.01 -18.35 -8.21
C GLY A 106 5.43 -19.26 -7.06
N LYS A 107 6.38 -18.79 -6.26
CA LYS A 107 6.73 -19.48 -5.02
C LYS A 107 5.58 -19.38 -4.02
N ALA A 108 5.22 -20.52 -3.41
CA ALA A 108 4.26 -20.55 -2.32
C ALA A 108 4.71 -19.61 -1.18
N GLN A 109 3.84 -18.68 -0.80
CA GLN A 109 4.09 -17.71 0.26
C GLN A 109 3.10 -17.95 1.40
N ARG A 110 3.51 -17.65 2.63
CA ARG A 110 2.67 -17.80 3.84
C ARG A 110 3.03 -16.72 4.86
N GLY A 111 2.10 -16.48 5.78
CA GLY A 111 2.29 -15.54 6.89
C GLY A 111 2.03 -14.09 6.49
N SER A 112 2.68 -13.17 7.19
CA SER A 112 2.49 -11.74 7.01
C SER A 112 3.59 -11.15 6.14
N VAL A 113 3.23 -10.18 5.30
CA VAL A 113 4.11 -9.43 4.41
C VAL A 113 4.05 -7.95 4.72
N SER A 114 5.15 -7.24 4.50
CA SER A 114 5.17 -5.78 4.60
C SER A 114 4.59 -5.18 3.33
N VAL A 115 3.66 -4.25 3.48
CA VAL A 115 3.03 -3.52 2.38
C VAL A 115 3.22 -2.02 2.58
N THR A 116 3.16 -1.25 1.50
CA THR A 116 3.36 0.21 1.54
C THR A 116 2.14 0.90 0.95
N PRO A 117 1.52 1.88 1.63
CA PRO A 117 0.45 2.67 1.04
C PRO A 117 0.84 3.22 -0.33
N ALA A 118 -0.09 3.19 -1.27
CA ALA A 118 0.14 3.79 -2.58
C ALA A 118 0.18 5.31 -2.46
N SER A 119 1.30 5.92 -2.89
CA SER A 119 1.54 7.37 -2.79
C SER A 119 1.29 8.12 -4.10
N TYR A 120 1.03 7.42 -5.20
CA TYR A 120 0.72 8.00 -6.50
C TYR A 120 -0.78 8.28 -6.64
N LYS A 121 -1.14 9.04 -7.67
CA LYS A 121 -2.55 9.35 -7.97
C LYS A 121 -3.28 8.10 -8.43
N ILE A 122 -4.46 7.87 -7.87
CA ILE A 122 -5.33 6.75 -8.25
C ILE A 122 -6.71 7.31 -8.56
N SER A 123 -7.30 6.86 -9.67
CA SER A 123 -8.69 7.13 -9.99
C SER A 123 -9.44 5.84 -10.30
N VAL A 124 -10.70 5.79 -9.92
CA VAL A 124 -11.63 4.68 -10.20
C VAL A 124 -12.84 5.25 -10.90
N ASN A 125 -13.11 4.78 -12.11
CA ASN A 125 -14.19 5.30 -12.98
C ASN A 125 -14.17 6.84 -13.11
N GLY A 126 -12.96 7.43 -13.20
CA GLY A 126 -12.76 8.86 -13.30
C GLY A 126 -12.77 9.62 -11.97
N ALA A 127 -13.20 9.01 -10.87
CA ALA A 127 -13.17 9.62 -9.53
C ALA A 127 -11.80 9.43 -8.88
N GLN A 128 -11.17 10.50 -8.44
CA GLN A 128 -9.87 10.42 -7.75
C GLN A 128 -10.05 9.92 -6.32
N ILE A 129 -9.20 8.97 -5.91
CA ILE A 129 -9.16 8.42 -4.56
C ILE A 129 -8.14 9.20 -3.72
N ASN A 130 -8.56 9.70 -2.55
CA ASN A 130 -7.64 10.25 -1.54
C ASN A 130 -7.17 9.13 -0.61
N ASN A 131 -6.18 8.38 -1.04
CA ASN A 131 -5.71 7.18 -0.34
C ASN A 131 -5.24 7.41 1.10
N LYS A 132 -4.89 8.65 1.46
CA LYS A 132 -4.46 8.99 2.83
C LYS A 132 -5.62 9.04 3.84
N GLU A 133 -6.84 9.27 3.36
CA GLU A 133 -8.06 9.38 4.18
C GLU A 133 -8.88 8.08 4.16
N GLU A 134 -8.46 7.10 3.32
CA GLU A 134 -9.19 5.84 3.22
C GLU A 134 -8.99 4.96 4.46
N LYS A 135 -10.09 4.47 5.01
CA LYS A 135 -10.07 3.49 6.10
C LYS A 135 -9.33 2.20 5.71
N TYR A 136 -9.45 1.82 4.46
CA TYR A 136 -8.81 0.65 3.86
C TYR A 136 -7.92 1.11 2.69
N PRO A 137 -6.72 1.62 2.98
CA PRO A 137 -5.89 2.25 1.96
C PRO A 137 -5.43 1.25 0.91
N ILE A 138 -5.39 1.69 -0.33
CA ILE A 138 -4.76 0.98 -1.43
C ILE A 138 -3.26 0.94 -1.16
N PHE A 139 -2.64 -0.22 -1.33
CA PHE A 139 -1.22 -0.38 -1.07
C PHE A 139 -0.47 -1.17 -2.16
N ASN A 140 0.84 -1.13 -2.10
CA ASN A 140 1.73 -1.88 -2.97
C ASN A 140 2.37 -3.05 -2.23
N TYR A 141 2.49 -4.17 -2.95
CA TYR A 141 3.29 -5.30 -2.56
C TYR A 141 3.97 -5.90 -3.79
N ASN A 142 5.29 -6.08 -3.73
CA ASN A 142 6.10 -6.61 -4.84
C ASN A 142 5.84 -5.91 -6.19
N GLY A 143 5.71 -4.59 -6.18
CA GLY A 143 5.49 -3.78 -7.38
C GLY A 143 4.07 -3.83 -7.96
N ILE A 144 3.14 -4.50 -7.29
CA ILE A 144 1.73 -4.58 -7.70
C ILE A 144 0.87 -3.77 -6.73
N THR A 145 -0.11 -3.06 -7.28
CA THR A 145 -1.12 -2.34 -6.50
C THR A 145 -2.22 -3.30 -6.06
N TYR A 146 -2.62 -3.18 -4.81
CA TYR A 146 -3.66 -3.99 -4.19
C TYR A 146 -4.84 -3.13 -3.78
N PHE A 147 -6.03 -3.54 -4.19
CA PHE A 147 -7.28 -2.86 -3.86
C PHE A 147 -8.11 -3.66 -2.85
N PRO A 148 -8.72 -2.96 -1.87
CA PRO A 148 -9.64 -3.59 -0.94
C PRO A 148 -10.93 -4.01 -1.65
N LEU A 149 -11.48 -5.16 -1.28
CA LEU A 149 -12.84 -5.56 -1.63
C LEU A 149 -13.77 -5.13 -0.48
N THR A 150 -14.43 -4.01 -0.63
CA THR A 150 -15.36 -3.42 0.35
C THR A 150 -16.78 -3.34 -0.21
#